data_08e4b3e691c6cb75b293bc1eebd2b6bd
#
_entry.id   08e4b3e691c6cb75b293bc1eebd2b6bd
#
_cell.length_a   1.000
_cell.length_b   1.000
_cell.length_c   1.000
_cell.angle_alpha   90.00
_cell.angle_beta   90.00
_cell.angle_gamma   90.00
#
_symmetry.space_group_name_H-M   'P 1'
#
loop_
_entity.id
_entity.type
_entity.pdbx_description
1 polymer ?
#
loop_
_entity_poly.entity_id
_entity_poly.type
_entity_poly.pdbx_seq_one_letter_code
_entity_poly.pdbx_strand_id
1 'polypeptide(L)'
;EKKNEVIAKKTDISKEQNITETKIIAKRIEEREVPVARIIFHHGSSQLTDEDLSKIKKVANLFYENEGKKIVIVGHASSRTNYDMDLTKHALVNFNISLERARKVMSEFSIIGLNSQRMELVAMSDAKPLYAEIMPRLEAANRRAEIFIQY
;
A
#
# COMPACT_ATOMS: atom_id res chain seq x y z
N GLU A 1 -15.42 -34.71 -14.35
CA GLU A 1 -14.14 -34.09 -14.80
C GLU A 1 -14.34 -32.70 -15.44
N LYS A 2 -15.27 -32.53 -16.39
CA LYS A 2 -15.51 -31.25 -17.11
C LYS A 2 -15.96 -30.07 -16.19
N LYS A 3 -16.65 -30.33 -15.08
CA LYS A 3 -17.08 -29.27 -14.13
C LYS A 3 -15.93 -28.66 -13.34
N ASN A 4 -14.93 -29.44 -12.98
CA ASN A 4 -13.78 -28.96 -12.22
C ASN A 4 -12.81 -28.12 -13.08
N GLU A 5 -12.70 -28.42 -14.37
CA GLU A 5 -11.90 -27.63 -15.31
C GLU A 5 -12.48 -26.23 -15.56
N VAL A 6 -13.81 -26.11 -15.60
CA VAL A 6 -14.48 -24.80 -15.79
C VAL A 6 -14.35 -23.91 -14.56
N ILE A 7 -14.36 -24.49 -13.37
CA ILE A 7 -14.18 -23.74 -12.10
C ILE A 7 -12.73 -23.28 -11.97
N ALA A 8 -11.74 -24.12 -12.28
CA ALA A 8 -10.33 -23.76 -12.27
C ALA A 8 -10.02 -22.63 -13.26
N LYS A 9 -10.53 -22.71 -14.49
CA LYS A 9 -10.35 -21.64 -15.50
C LYS A 9 -11.02 -20.32 -15.10
N LYS A 10 -12.19 -20.34 -14.46
CA LYS A 10 -12.83 -19.11 -13.95
C LYS A 10 -12.07 -18.48 -12.80
N THR A 11 -11.45 -19.28 -11.93
CA THR A 11 -10.65 -18.79 -10.80
C THR A 11 -9.33 -18.17 -11.27
N ASP A 12 -8.70 -18.72 -12.30
CA ASP A 12 -7.48 -18.19 -12.88
C ASP A 12 -7.72 -16.87 -13.64
N ILE A 13 -8.80 -16.79 -14.42
CA ILE A 13 -9.18 -15.56 -15.14
C ILE A 13 -9.49 -14.42 -14.15
N SER A 14 -10.16 -14.69 -13.04
CA SER A 14 -10.46 -13.68 -12.03
C SER A 14 -9.21 -13.22 -11.27
N LYS A 15 -8.23 -14.10 -11.04
CA LYS A 15 -6.93 -13.76 -10.46
C LYS A 15 -6.08 -12.92 -11.42
N GLU A 16 -6.02 -13.28 -12.69
CA GLU A 16 -5.30 -12.50 -13.70
C GLU A 16 -5.91 -11.12 -13.92
N GLN A 17 -7.24 -11.01 -13.93
CA GLN A 17 -7.94 -9.71 -14.03
C GLN A 17 -7.65 -8.83 -12.81
N ASN A 18 -7.70 -9.36 -11.59
CA ASN A 18 -7.37 -8.62 -10.37
C ASN A 18 -5.91 -8.15 -10.35
N ILE A 19 -4.97 -9.00 -10.79
CA ILE A 19 -3.55 -8.63 -10.88
C ILE A 19 -3.34 -7.53 -11.93
N THR A 20 -4.05 -7.59 -13.04
CA THR A 20 -3.95 -6.60 -14.12
C THR A 20 -4.55 -5.27 -13.69
N GLU A 21 -5.70 -5.26 -13.02
CA GLU A 21 -6.32 -4.05 -12.47
C GLU A 21 -5.43 -3.40 -11.40
N THR A 22 -4.88 -4.18 -10.49
CA THR A 22 -3.94 -3.69 -9.47
C THR A 22 -2.69 -3.07 -10.10
N LYS A 23 -2.15 -3.67 -11.15
CA LYS A 23 -1.02 -3.11 -11.91
C LYS A 23 -1.36 -1.82 -12.64
N ILE A 24 -2.56 -1.73 -13.22
CA ILE A 24 -3.04 -0.52 -13.91
C ILE A 24 -3.24 0.61 -12.91
N ILE A 25 -3.80 0.32 -11.73
CA ILE A 25 -4.00 1.31 -10.68
C ILE A 25 -2.65 1.76 -10.12
N ALA A 26 -1.74 0.84 -9.83
CA ALA A 26 -0.37 1.16 -9.43
C ALA A 26 0.30 2.08 -10.46
N LYS A 27 0.19 1.78 -11.75
CA LYS A 27 0.76 2.58 -12.82
C LYS A 27 0.13 3.98 -12.93
N ARG A 28 -1.19 4.12 -12.73
CA ARG A 28 -1.87 5.43 -12.71
C ARG A 28 -1.43 6.29 -11.54
N ILE A 29 -1.25 5.69 -10.35
CA ILE A 29 -0.73 6.36 -9.16
C ILE A 29 0.70 6.84 -9.40
N GLU A 30 1.50 6.09 -10.17
CA GLU A 30 2.88 6.42 -10.48
C GLU A 30 3.06 7.65 -11.38
N GLU A 31 2.16 7.86 -12.29
CA GLU A 31 2.37 8.81 -13.39
C GLU A 31 1.77 10.21 -13.13
N ARG A 32 0.83 10.40 -12.18
CA ARG A 32 0.04 11.66 -12.15
C ARG A 32 -0.49 12.15 -10.80
N GLU A 33 -0.36 11.44 -9.69
CA GLU A 33 -1.02 11.87 -8.46
C GLU A 33 -0.05 12.07 -7.31
N VAL A 34 -0.14 13.25 -6.70
CA VAL A 34 0.53 13.53 -5.42
C VAL A 34 -0.32 12.91 -4.31
N PRO A 35 0.26 12.10 -3.41
CA PRO A 35 -0.50 11.56 -2.30
C PRO A 35 -1.03 12.68 -1.40
N VAL A 36 -2.27 12.56 -0.92
CA VAL A 36 -2.87 13.51 0.02
C VAL A 36 -2.22 13.44 1.40
N ALA A 37 -1.63 12.29 1.74
CA ALA A 37 -0.83 12.13 2.96
C ALA A 37 0.22 11.03 2.78
N ARG A 38 1.32 11.17 3.53
CA ARG A 38 2.36 10.15 3.72
C ARG A 38 2.54 9.84 5.18
N ILE A 39 2.66 8.57 5.50
CA ILE A 39 2.97 8.06 6.84
C ILE A 39 4.31 7.37 6.76
N ILE A 40 5.24 7.77 7.60
CA ILE A 40 6.60 7.23 7.66
C ILE A 40 6.71 6.28 8.84
N PHE A 41 7.27 5.10 8.62
CA PHE A 41 7.40 4.06 9.64
C PHE A 41 8.85 3.89 10.10
N HIS A 42 9.00 3.50 11.36
CA HIS A 42 10.30 3.05 11.86
C HIS A 42 10.75 1.76 11.15
N HIS A 43 12.05 1.49 11.21
CA HIS A 43 12.63 0.29 10.61
C HIS A 43 11.95 -0.98 11.16
N GLY A 44 11.56 -1.86 10.25
CA GLY A 44 10.87 -3.12 10.58
C GLY A 44 9.50 -2.96 11.23
N SER A 45 8.93 -1.75 11.29
CA SER A 45 7.67 -1.46 11.97
C SER A 45 6.55 -1.07 11.01
N SER A 46 5.33 -1.37 11.41
CA SER A 46 4.07 -0.88 10.83
C SER A 46 3.20 -0.15 11.88
N GLN A 47 3.78 0.27 13.01
CA GLN A 47 3.06 0.98 14.07
C GLN A 47 2.81 2.43 13.68
N LEU A 48 1.62 2.92 13.99
CA LEU A 48 1.19 4.29 13.79
C LEU A 48 1.37 5.10 15.05
N THR A 49 1.78 6.36 14.90
CA THR A 49 1.86 7.35 15.99
C THR A 49 0.55 8.12 16.12
N ASP A 50 0.36 8.88 17.20
CA ASP A 50 -0.79 9.76 17.38
C ASP A 50 -0.87 10.84 16.28
N GLU A 51 0.28 11.31 15.80
CA GLU A 51 0.35 12.22 14.67
C GLU A 51 -0.16 11.57 13.38
N ASP A 52 0.20 10.31 13.13
CA ASP A 52 -0.28 9.56 11.98
C ASP A 52 -1.80 9.32 12.03
N LEU A 53 -2.32 8.99 13.21
CA LEU A 53 -3.77 8.87 13.42
C LEU A 53 -4.50 10.19 13.13
N SER A 54 -3.90 11.32 13.51
CA SER A 54 -4.44 12.65 13.19
C SER A 54 -4.41 12.94 11.69
N LYS A 55 -3.35 12.54 10.98
CA LYS A 55 -3.28 12.64 9.50
C LYS A 55 -4.39 11.81 8.84
N ILE A 56 -4.59 10.58 9.30
CA ILE A 56 -5.62 9.67 8.76
C ILE A 56 -7.01 10.27 8.95
N LYS A 57 -7.32 10.84 10.13
CA LYS A 57 -8.60 11.55 10.38
C LYS A 57 -8.79 12.72 9.43
N LYS A 58 -7.76 13.53 9.19
CA LYS A 58 -7.82 14.65 8.24
C LYS A 58 -8.13 14.17 6.82
N VAL A 59 -7.50 13.08 6.39
CA VAL A 59 -7.77 12.48 5.07
C VAL A 59 -9.21 11.96 4.99
N ALA A 60 -9.72 11.32 6.04
CA ALA A 60 -11.11 10.87 6.08
C ALA A 60 -12.09 12.06 5.97
N ASN A 61 -11.83 13.16 6.64
CA ASN A 61 -12.65 14.38 6.52
C ASN A 61 -12.61 14.93 5.09
N LEU A 62 -11.42 15.07 4.49
CA LEU A 62 -11.26 15.49 3.09
C LEU A 62 -12.02 14.58 2.12
N PHE A 63 -12.00 13.28 2.36
CA PHE A 63 -12.70 12.29 1.56
C PHE A 63 -14.22 12.51 1.57
N TYR A 64 -14.80 12.76 2.75
CA TYR A 64 -16.24 13.01 2.88
C TYR A 64 -16.63 14.40 2.38
N GLU A 65 -15.86 15.44 2.71
CA GLU A 65 -16.14 16.83 2.32
C GLU A 65 -16.11 17.04 0.79
N ASN A 66 -15.26 16.29 0.10
CA ASN A 66 -15.09 16.40 -1.36
C ASN A 66 -15.74 15.24 -2.14
N GLU A 67 -16.65 14.50 -1.52
CA GLU A 67 -17.37 13.38 -2.15
C GLU A 67 -16.46 12.33 -2.80
N GLY A 68 -15.34 12.03 -2.14
CA GLY A 68 -14.38 11.03 -2.62
C GLY A 68 -15.04 9.67 -2.88
N LYS A 69 -14.67 9.01 -3.96
CA LYS A 69 -15.20 7.69 -4.34
C LYS A 69 -14.44 6.55 -3.68
N LYS A 70 -13.12 6.64 -3.70
CA LYS A 70 -12.24 5.58 -3.19
C LYS A 70 -10.98 6.16 -2.55
N ILE A 71 -10.51 5.54 -1.47
CA ILE A 71 -9.17 5.75 -0.92
C ILE A 71 -8.27 4.62 -1.38
N VAL A 72 -7.10 4.96 -1.92
CA VAL A 72 -6.05 4.01 -2.29
C VAL A 72 -4.88 4.17 -1.34
N ILE A 73 -4.44 3.08 -0.74
CA ILE A 73 -3.37 3.04 0.24
C ILE A 73 -2.23 2.20 -0.34
N VAL A 74 -1.07 2.82 -0.54
CA VAL A 74 0.11 2.19 -1.12
C VAL A 74 1.19 2.06 -0.08
N GLY A 75 1.52 0.82 0.31
CA GLY A 75 2.59 0.53 1.24
C GLY A 75 3.93 0.33 0.53
N HIS A 76 4.99 0.85 1.13
CA HIS A 76 6.36 0.75 0.64
C HIS A 76 7.32 0.27 1.73
N ALA A 77 8.39 -0.38 1.33
CA ALA A 77 9.51 -0.77 2.15
C ALA A 77 10.80 -0.06 1.70
N SER A 78 11.81 0.00 2.56
CA SER A 78 13.17 0.34 2.15
C SER A 78 13.86 -0.92 1.59
N SER A 79 14.89 -0.74 0.76
CA SER A 79 15.68 -1.85 0.23
C SER A 79 16.63 -2.45 1.28
N ARG A 80 16.79 -1.78 2.43
CA ARG A 80 17.69 -2.21 3.49
C ARG A 80 17.19 -3.48 4.19
N THR A 81 17.96 -4.54 4.07
CA THR A 81 17.78 -5.80 4.78
C THR A 81 19.08 -6.28 5.38
N ASN A 82 19.01 -7.33 6.22
CA ASN A 82 20.19 -7.97 6.76
C ASN A 82 21.02 -8.58 5.63
N TYR A 83 22.35 -8.42 5.68
CA TYR A 83 23.30 -8.84 4.66
C TYR A 83 23.28 -10.35 4.35
N ASP A 84 22.76 -11.19 5.25
CA ASP A 84 22.72 -12.64 5.12
C ASP A 84 21.44 -13.21 4.49
N MET A 85 20.59 -12.34 3.97
CA MET A 85 19.31 -12.75 3.40
C MET A 85 19.41 -12.92 1.89
N ASP A 86 18.98 -14.09 1.38
CA ASP A 86 18.88 -14.31 -0.06
C ASP A 86 17.84 -13.40 -0.73
N LEU A 87 17.94 -13.20 -2.05
CA LEU A 87 17.09 -12.26 -2.79
C LEU A 87 15.60 -12.61 -2.70
N THR A 88 15.25 -13.90 -2.69
CA THR A 88 13.85 -14.34 -2.61
C THR A 88 13.27 -14.02 -1.25
N LYS A 89 14.00 -14.31 -0.18
CA LYS A 89 13.61 -14.01 1.19
C LYS A 89 13.53 -12.50 1.43
N HIS A 90 14.47 -11.74 0.89
CA HIS A 90 14.48 -10.29 0.90
C HIS A 90 13.21 -9.71 0.25
N ALA A 91 12.87 -10.15 -0.94
CA ALA A 91 11.67 -9.71 -1.65
C ALA A 91 10.39 -10.02 -0.86
N LEU A 92 10.30 -11.21 -0.24
CA LEU A 92 9.16 -11.61 0.57
C LEU A 92 9.02 -10.76 1.84
N VAL A 93 10.13 -10.49 2.54
CA VAL A 93 10.13 -9.65 3.75
C VAL A 93 9.69 -8.24 3.42
N ASN A 94 10.22 -7.64 2.36
CA ASN A 94 9.86 -6.29 1.94
C ASN A 94 8.42 -6.19 1.44
N PHE A 95 7.93 -7.20 0.74
CA PHE A 95 6.53 -7.27 0.37
C PHE A 95 5.63 -7.34 1.59
N ASN A 96 5.91 -8.22 2.55
CA ASN A 96 5.12 -8.38 3.76
C ASN A 96 5.07 -7.11 4.59
N ILE A 97 6.20 -6.44 4.82
CA ILE A 97 6.21 -5.19 5.59
C ILE A 97 5.49 -4.05 4.87
N SER A 98 5.58 -3.97 3.54
CA SER A 98 4.84 -2.99 2.77
C SER A 98 3.33 -3.23 2.85
N LEU A 99 2.91 -4.49 2.80
CA LEU A 99 1.52 -4.89 2.97
C LEU A 99 0.99 -4.57 4.38
N GLU A 100 1.76 -4.88 5.41
CA GLU A 100 1.41 -4.58 6.81
C GLU A 100 1.25 -3.08 7.06
N ARG A 101 2.10 -2.24 6.49
CA ARG A 101 1.99 -0.79 6.57
C ARG A 101 0.69 -0.28 5.97
N ALA A 102 0.36 -0.74 4.77
CA ALA A 102 -0.89 -0.38 4.12
C ALA A 102 -2.12 -0.89 4.89
N ARG A 103 -2.06 -2.13 5.42
CA ARG A 103 -3.14 -2.71 6.25
C ARG A 103 -3.39 -1.93 7.54
N LYS A 104 -2.35 -1.47 8.21
CA LYS A 104 -2.49 -0.64 9.42
C LYS A 104 -3.23 0.64 9.14
N VAL A 105 -2.87 1.34 8.07
CA VAL A 105 -3.57 2.56 7.64
C VAL A 105 -5.03 2.25 7.27
N MET A 106 -5.28 1.19 6.51
CA MET A 106 -6.64 0.76 6.14
C MET A 106 -7.49 0.43 7.37
N SER A 107 -6.90 -0.25 8.36
CA SER A 107 -7.57 -0.58 9.62
C SER A 107 -8.03 0.67 10.37
N GLU A 108 -7.21 1.71 10.43
CA GLU A 108 -7.58 2.98 11.07
C GLU A 108 -8.71 3.69 10.34
N PHE A 109 -8.72 3.69 9.01
CA PHE A 109 -9.87 4.20 8.25
C PHE A 109 -11.15 3.41 8.55
N SER A 110 -11.07 2.09 8.71
CA SER A 110 -12.21 1.25 9.09
C SER A 110 -12.71 1.58 10.51
N ILE A 111 -11.82 1.84 11.46
CA ILE A 111 -12.17 2.26 12.82
C ILE A 111 -12.90 3.61 12.82
N ILE A 112 -12.50 4.53 11.94
CA ILE A 112 -13.17 5.83 11.76
C ILE A 112 -14.56 5.69 11.11
N GLY A 113 -14.84 4.54 10.49
CA GLY A 113 -16.14 4.23 9.89
C GLY A 113 -16.15 4.24 8.35
N LEU A 114 -14.98 4.31 7.71
CA LEU A 114 -14.91 4.20 6.26
C LEU A 114 -15.18 2.75 5.81
N ASN A 115 -16.08 2.58 4.85
CA ASN A 115 -16.42 1.27 4.32
C ASN A 115 -15.23 0.67 3.55
N SER A 116 -14.89 -0.58 3.86
CA SER A 116 -13.78 -1.31 3.22
C SER A 116 -13.94 -1.45 1.69
N GLN A 117 -15.17 -1.47 1.17
CA GLN A 117 -15.44 -1.48 -0.27
C GLN A 117 -15.02 -0.18 -0.98
N ARG A 118 -14.84 0.90 -0.22
CA ARG A 118 -14.34 2.19 -0.71
C ARG A 118 -12.84 2.37 -0.48
N MET A 119 -12.14 1.33 -0.12
CA MET A 119 -10.71 1.32 0.09
C MET A 119 -10.04 0.29 -0.80
N GLU A 120 -8.84 0.62 -1.27
CA GLU A 120 -7.97 -0.27 -2.01
C GLU A 120 -6.58 -0.24 -1.42
N LEU A 121 -5.93 -1.40 -1.40
CA LEU A 121 -4.64 -1.60 -0.80
C LEU A 121 -3.67 -2.14 -1.82
N VAL A 122 -2.50 -1.49 -1.93
CA VAL A 122 -1.41 -1.87 -2.83
C VAL A 122 -0.12 -2.03 -2.03
N ALA A 123 0.56 -3.15 -2.19
CA ALA A 123 1.88 -3.39 -1.61
C ALA A 123 2.94 -3.30 -2.71
N MET A 124 3.87 -2.35 -2.59
CA MET A 124 4.89 -2.07 -3.60
C MET A 124 6.28 -2.61 -3.23
N SER A 125 6.43 -3.24 -2.05
CA SER A 125 7.75 -3.67 -1.57
C SER A 125 8.75 -2.50 -1.58
N ASP A 126 9.97 -2.72 -2.06
CA ASP A 126 11.02 -1.70 -2.27
C ASP A 126 11.16 -1.29 -3.75
N ALA A 127 10.18 -1.63 -4.59
CA ALA A 127 10.23 -1.39 -6.03
C ALA A 127 10.20 0.10 -6.44
N LYS A 128 9.70 0.97 -5.57
CA LYS A 128 9.50 2.41 -5.84
C LYS A 128 10.05 3.28 -4.72
N PRO A 129 11.36 3.40 -4.59
CA PRO A 129 11.97 4.30 -3.61
C PRO A 129 11.70 5.76 -3.99
N LEU A 130 11.40 6.62 -3.00
CA LEU A 130 11.35 8.08 -3.19
C LEU A 130 12.75 8.66 -3.41
N TYR A 131 13.72 8.06 -2.72
CA TYR A 131 15.11 8.51 -2.73
C TYR A 131 16.07 7.32 -2.83
N ALA A 132 17.23 7.56 -3.41
CA ALA A 132 18.34 6.62 -3.31
C ALA A 132 18.77 6.47 -1.83
N GLU A 133 18.97 5.25 -1.38
CA GLU A 133 19.26 4.96 0.05
C GLU A 133 20.73 5.12 0.42
N ILE A 134 21.28 6.30 0.11
CA ILE A 134 22.68 6.66 0.42
C ILE A 134 22.86 7.26 1.82
N MET A 135 21.77 7.67 2.46
CA MET A 135 21.75 8.23 3.81
C MET A 135 20.56 7.68 4.61
N PRO A 136 20.68 7.55 5.95
CA PRO A 136 19.59 7.05 6.80
C PRO A 136 18.27 7.82 6.68
N ARG A 137 18.33 9.14 6.45
CA ARG A 137 17.13 9.97 6.26
C ARG A 137 16.38 9.62 4.97
N LEU A 138 17.10 9.35 3.91
CA LEU A 138 16.53 9.00 2.59
C LEU A 138 15.95 7.60 2.61
N GLU A 139 16.61 6.67 3.28
CA GLU A 139 16.08 5.33 3.55
C GLU A 139 14.80 5.40 4.40
N ALA A 140 14.78 6.24 5.44
CA ALA A 140 13.61 6.42 6.29
C ALA A 140 12.37 6.86 5.49
N ALA A 141 12.54 7.77 4.54
CA ALA A 141 11.46 8.25 3.68
C ALA A 141 10.86 7.15 2.76
N ASN A 142 11.62 6.08 2.50
CA ASN A 142 11.14 4.94 1.72
C ASN A 142 10.26 3.98 2.54
N ARG A 143 10.36 3.99 3.86
CA ARG A 143 9.49 3.21 4.78
C ARG A 143 8.17 3.93 5.01
N ARG A 144 7.29 3.87 4.03
CA ARG A 144 6.08 4.72 4.03
C ARG A 144 4.81 4.00 3.58
N ALA A 145 3.68 4.58 3.93
CA ALA A 145 2.41 4.39 3.25
C ALA A 145 1.97 5.72 2.62
N GLU A 146 1.57 5.68 1.38
CA GLU A 146 1.01 6.81 0.63
C GLU A 146 -0.50 6.64 0.51
N ILE A 147 -1.24 7.72 0.72
CA ILE A 147 -2.69 7.73 0.69
C ILE A 147 -3.15 8.64 -0.44
N PHE A 148 -4.02 8.12 -1.29
CA PHE A 148 -4.61 8.83 -2.43
C PHE A 148 -6.13 8.82 -2.32
N ILE A 149 -6.78 9.89 -2.76
CA ILE A 149 -8.24 9.97 -2.88
C ILE A 149 -8.59 10.03 -4.37
N GLN A 150 -9.47 9.13 -4.80
CA GLN A 150 -10.11 9.18 -6.11
C GLN A 150 -11.47 9.83 -5.97
N TYR A 151 -11.74 10.79 -6.82
CA TYR A 151 -12.99 11.56 -6.90
C TYR A 151 -13.89 11.11 -8.04
#